data_9a25c49c109793ec4954fd70bfaef13d
#
_entry.id   9a25c49c109793ec4954fd70bfaef13d
#
_cell.length_a   1.000
_cell.length_b   1.000
_cell.length_c   1.000
_cell.angle_alpha   90.00
_cell.angle_beta   90.00
_cell.angle_gamma   90.00
#
_symmetry.space_group_name_H-M   'P 1'
#
loop_
_entity.id
_entity.type
_entity.pdbx_description
1 polymer ?
#
loop_
_entity_poly.entity_id
_entity_poly.type
_entity_poly.pdbx_seq_one_letter_code
_entity_poly.pdbx_strand_id
1 'polypeptide(L)'
;LLPPLLTVVSIETAGKLFLGVILTFLAGGTMALHLAVHRRWSPWPLLAFFFLYNSVFLWGFLNYLFGLGLALFACALWIALRDRSPHLLVPLFSVIAVLLFFAHLFAFGVFALVVLSYESASWWNQRRAGQSLREASLMKALPTIVLPLIFLALAPTFRTGPADYPFWLRGLPPPPAVTFLPLNTKIEAFKGVLRTEHQGLDRMTGMSLVGLIGVGLWRRRWFLHRSMFLPLAATLGAALAMPASIGTTAVVDVRMPVVVVLLAIASSDWPDWRRRWFVPLACALSLLFVVRMGVVTEGWVETDRHYRQFIAALDQLPEGTRLLSAIKLASYDANSPRASRIPETRPLVNLSCWGIIRRSAFVSNLFTTPGQQPVQLTPAMRPLLTVEEFLAQAVPIPWDRFRTQYDYVIVRRTQTLRPPVPSDFIPVVQAEEFALYHIPQQQP
;
A
#
# COMPACT_ATOMS: atom_id res chain seq x y z
N LEU A 1 5.03 -2.91 16.46
CA LEU A 1 3.70 -3.26 17.03
C LEU A 1 3.44 -4.76 17.04
N LEU A 2 3.81 -5.51 15.97
CA LEU A 2 3.54 -6.95 15.87
C LEU A 2 4.32 -7.81 16.88
N PRO A 3 5.65 -7.65 17.10
CA PRO A 3 6.40 -8.55 17.97
C PRO A 3 5.81 -8.74 19.38
N PRO A 4 5.46 -7.67 20.13
CA PRO A 4 4.83 -7.86 21.45
C PRO A 4 3.43 -8.47 21.38
N LEU A 5 2.70 -8.31 20.27
CA LEU A 5 1.39 -8.91 20.09
C LEU A 5 1.49 -10.42 19.87
N LEU A 6 2.55 -10.89 19.19
CA LEU A 6 2.80 -12.29 18.90
C LEU A 6 3.10 -13.15 20.15
N THR A 7 3.40 -12.53 21.29
CA THR A 7 3.56 -13.25 22.57
C THR A 7 2.22 -13.68 23.16
N VAL A 8 1.11 -13.08 22.69
CA VAL A 8 -0.23 -13.27 23.29
C VAL A 8 -1.22 -13.92 22.32
N VAL A 9 -1.07 -13.66 21.01
CA VAL A 9 -1.99 -14.18 19.98
C VAL A 9 -1.22 -14.80 18.81
N SER A 10 -1.92 -15.65 18.04
CA SER A 10 -1.33 -16.22 16.82
C SER A 10 -0.98 -15.16 15.77
N ILE A 11 -0.06 -15.48 14.86
CA ILE A 11 0.38 -14.55 13.82
C ILE A 11 -0.79 -14.13 12.89
N GLU A 12 -1.73 -15.04 12.64
CA GLU A 12 -2.92 -14.76 11.85
C GLU A 12 -3.84 -13.75 12.57
N THR A 13 -4.03 -13.95 13.87
CA THR A 13 -4.83 -13.03 14.70
C THR A 13 -4.16 -11.68 14.81
N ALA A 14 -2.84 -11.65 15.04
CA ALA A 14 -2.06 -10.41 15.06
C ALA A 14 -2.18 -9.64 13.72
N GLY A 15 -2.09 -10.35 12.60
CA GLY A 15 -2.30 -9.78 11.27
C GLY A 15 -3.67 -9.16 11.09
N LYS A 16 -4.74 -9.88 11.46
CA LYS A 16 -6.13 -9.37 11.39
C LYS A 16 -6.35 -8.14 12.27
N LEU A 17 -5.81 -8.15 13.50
CA LEU A 17 -5.88 -7.00 14.39
C LEU A 17 -5.13 -5.80 13.81
N PHE A 18 -3.96 -6.02 13.23
CA PHE A 18 -3.19 -4.94 12.60
C PHE A 18 -3.94 -4.35 11.39
N LEU A 19 -4.57 -5.17 10.56
CA LEU A 19 -5.44 -4.71 9.48
C LEU A 19 -6.60 -3.87 10.02
N GLY A 20 -7.27 -4.31 11.08
CA GLY A 20 -8.32 -3.55 11.76
C GLY A 20 -7.84 -2.18 12.25
N VAL A 21 -6.64 -2.12 12.85
CA VAL A 21 -6.01 -0.86 13.29
C VAL A 21 -5.75 0.06 12.11
N ILE A 22 -5.24 -0.44 10.97
CA ILE A 22 -5.00 0.35 9.76
C ILE A 22 -6.31 0.99 9.27
N LEU A 23 -7.36 0.19 9.11
CA LEU A 23 -8.66 0.69 8.63
C LEU A 23 -9.25 1.73 9.59
N THR A 24 -9.15 1.48 10.90
CA THR A 24 -9.60 2.41 11.95
C THR A 24 -8.80 3.72 11.89
N PHE A 25 -7.50 3.66 11.67
CA PHE A 25 -6.66 4.86 11.61
C PHE A 25 -6.91 5.68 10.34
N LEU A 26 -7.14 5.04 9.21
CA LEU A 26 -7.50 5.75 7.97
C LEU A 26 -8.85 6.45 8.10
N ALA A 27 -9.88 5.74 8.57
CA ALA A 27 -11.21 6.31 8.78
C ALA A 27 -11.18 7.39 9.87
N GLY A 28 -10.65 7.05 11.05
CA GLY A 28 -10.58 7.95 12.20
C GLY A 28 -9.72 9.18 11.94
N GLY A 29 -8.59 9.03 11.26
CA GLY A 29 -7.72 10.13 10.85
C GLY A 29 -8.42 11.09 9.87
N THR A 30 -9.19 10.54 8.91
CA THR A 30 -10.00 11.35 7.99
C THR A 30 -11.09 12.12 8.73
N MET A 31 -11.79 11.45 9.67
CA MET A 31 -12.82 12.09 10.50
C MET A 31 -12.23 13.15 11.43
N ALA A 32 -11.09 12.88 12.06
CA ALA A 32 -10.39 13.83 12.93
C ALA A 32 -9.93 15.07 12.15
N LEU A 33 -9.38 14.86 10.94
CA LEU A 33 -8.97 15.96 10.08
C LEU A 33 -10.16 16.80 9.62
N HIS A 34 -11.28 16.16 9.24
CA HIS A 34 -12.52 16.86 8.92
C HIS A 34 -13.00 17.70 10.12
N LEU A 35 -13.04 17.14 11.31
CA LEU A 35 -13.44 17.84 12.52
C LEU A 35 -12.54 19.03 12.83
N ALA A 36 -11.22 18.89 12.67
CA ALA A 36 -10.25 19.96 12.90
C ALA A 36 -10.41 21.11 11.89
N VAL A 37 -10.71 20.78 10.62
CA VAL A 37 -10.89 21.77 9.53
C VAL A 37 -12.23 22.50 9.66
N HIS A 38 -13.33 21.77 9.84
CA HIS A 38 -14.69 22.34 9.81
C HIS A 38 -15.22 22.78 11.18
N ARG A 39 -14.54 22.34 12.25
CA ARG A 39 -14.94 22.62 13.66
C ARG A 39 -16.39 22.28 13.98
N ARG A 40 -16.93 21.28 13.28
CA ARG A 40 -18.30 20.80 13.48
C ARG A 40 -18.41 19.32 13.13
N TRP A 41 -19.35 18.65 13.76
CA TRP A 41 -19.69 17.27 13.45
C TRP A 41 -20.48 17.18 12.15
N SER A 42 -20.13 16.21 11.30
CA SER A 42 -20.83 15.87 10.07
C SER A 42 -20.67 14.37 9.79
N PRO A 43 -21.66 13.70 9.19
CA PRO A 43 -21.52 12.34 8.70
C PRO A 43 -20.74 12.26 7.36
N TRP A 44 -20.42 13.37 6.74
CA TRP A 44 -19.74 13.42 5.45
C TRP A 44 -18.46 12.59 5.39
N PRO A 45 -17.54 12.63 6.40
CA PRO A 45 -16.30 11.85 6.34
C PRO A 45 -16.51 10.33 6.45
N LEU A 46 -17.73 9.83 6.72
CA LEU A 46 -18.05 8.40 6.59
C LEU A 46 -17.90 7.89 5.15
N LEU A 47 -17.92 8.76 4.15
CA LEU A 47 -17.60 8.39 2.78
C LEU A 47 -16.20 7.77 2.64
N ALA A 48 -15.28 8.04 3.56
CA ALA A 48 -13.97 7.41 3.59
C ALA A 48 -14.04 5.87 3.62
N PHE A 49 -15.11 5.28 4.18
CA PHE A 49 -15.29 3.83 4.24
C PHE A 49 -15.30 3.16 2.86
N PHE A 50 -15.78 3.85 1.81
CA PHE A 50 -15.74 3.34 0.45
C PHE A 50 -14.31 3.16 -0.09
N PHE A 51 -13.34 3.87 0.49
CA PHE A 51 -11.95 3.96 0.02
C PHE A 51 -10.95 3.21 0.93
N LEU A 52 -11.41 2.58 2.00
CA LEU A 52 -10.55 1.81 2.91
C LEU A 52 -10.06 0.52 2.22
N TYR A 53 -10.93 -0.16 1.48
CA TYR A 53 -10.58 -1.29 0.65
C TYR A 53 -10.22 -0.78 -0.74
N ASN A 54 -8.93 -0.73 -1.04
CA ASN A 54 -8.39 -0.11 -2.24
C ASN A 54 -7.18 -0.90 -2.76
N SER A 55 -6.67 -0.56 -3.95
CA SER A 55 -5.55 -1.25 -4.55
C SER A 55 -4.28 -1.24 -3.68
N VAL A 56 -4.03 -0.14 -2.97
CA VAL A 56 -2.84 -0.01 -2.10
C VAL A 56 -2.91 -1.00 -0.94
N PHE A 57 -4.12 -1.21 -0.39
CA PHE A 57 -4.39 -2.22 0.63
C PHE A 57 -4.18 -3.63 0.08
N LEU A 58 -4.69 -3.90 -1.12
CA LEU A 58 -4.56 -5.20 -1.79
C LEU A 58 -3.11 -5.51 -2.21
N TRP A 59 -2.32 -4.49 -2.54
CA TRP A 59 -0.88 -4.63 -2.75
C TRP A 59 -0.09 -4.98 -1.48
N GLY A 60 -0.73 -4.90 -0.30
CA GLY A 60 -0.07 -5.16 0.97
C GLY A 60 0.85 -4.03 1.45
N PHE A 61 0.68 -2.79 0.98
CA PHE A 61 1.43 -1.64 1.50
C PHE A 61 0.91 -1.21 2.88
N LEU A 62 0.83 -2.17 3.79
CA LEU A 62 0.19 -2.02 5.09
C LEU A 62 0.90 -1.00 5.99
N ASN A 63 2.24 -1.01 6.00
CA ASN A 63 3.03 -0.03 6.76
C ASN A 63 2.79 1.40 6.27
N TYR A 64 2.64 1.56 4.95
CA TYR A 64 2.31 2.86 4.37
C TYR A 64 0.90 3.32 4.81
N LEU A 65 -0.11 2.46 4.71
CA LEU A 65 -1.49 2.81 5.10
C LEU A 65 -1.61 3.08 6.59
N PHE A 66 -0.91 2.33 7.43
CA PHE A 66 -0.80 2.61 8.86
C PHE A 66 -0.20 4.00 9.09
N GLY A 67 0.94 4.29 8.46
CA GLY A 67 1.58 5.60 8.54
C GLY A 67 0.70 6.73 8.00
N LEU A 68 -0.05 6.49 6.91
CA LEU A 68 -0.99 7.46 6.34
C LEU A 68 -2.11 7.79 7.33
N GLY A 69 -2.69 6.79 8.00
CA GLY A 69 -3.67 7.03 9.05
C GLY A 69 -3.11 7.92 10.17
N LEU A 70 -1.89 7.62 10.65
CA LEU A 70 -1.19 8.46 11.62
C LEU A 70 -0.93 9.88 11.11
N ALA A 71 -0.54 10.02 9.83
CA ALA A 71 -0.29 11.33 9.21
C ALA A 71 -1.57 12.17 9.16
N LEU A 72 -2.74 11.58 8.87
CA LEU A 72 -4.02 12.28 8.91
C LEU A 72 -4.37 12.77 10.32
N PHE A 73 -4.16 11.94 11.35
CA PHE A 73 -4.27 12.38 12.75
C PHE A 73 -3.29 13.49 13.10
N ALA A 74 -2.04 13.38 12.66
CA ALA A 74 -1.02 14.40 12.90
C ALA A 74 -1.39 15.73 12.23
N CYS A 75 -1.93 15.71 11.00
CA CYS A 75 -2.45 16.90 10.33
C CYS A 75 -3.63 17.51 11.09
N ALA A 76 -4.56 16.68 11.57
CA ALA A 76 -5.68 17.13 12.39
C ALA A 76 -5.19 17.81 13.69
N LEU A 77 -4.25 17.18 14.37
CA LEU A 77 -3.64 17.71 15.59
C LEU A 77 -2.89 19.01 15.33
N TRP A 78 -2.13 19.10 14.21
CA TRP A 78 -1.49 20.35 13.80
C TRP A 78 -2.50 21.48 13.67
N ILE A 79 -3.57 21.28 12.89
CA ILE A 79 -4.60 22.30 12.66
C ILE A 79 -5.28 22.70 13.98
N ALA A 80 -5.51 21.77 14.89
CA ALA A 80 -6.13 22.04 16.19
C ALA A 80 -5.21 22.84 17.15
N LEU A 81 -3.89 22.61 17.06
CA LEU A 81 -2.91 23.20 18.01
C LEU A 81 -2.07 24.34 17.42
N ARG A 82 -2.20 24.66 16.12
CA ARG A 82 -1.33 25.60 15.39
C ARG A 82 -1.16 26.97 16.04
N ASP A 83 -2.16 27.43 16.81
CA ASP A 83 -2.16 28.72 17.47
C ASP A 83 -1.44 28.68 18.85
N ARG A 84 -0.95 27.52 19.28
CA ARG A 84 -0.17 27.34 20.50
C ARG A 84 1.26 27.89 20.34
N SER A 85 1.95 28.03 21.48
CA SER A 85 3.30 28.57 21.49
C SER A 85 4.30 27.70 20.70
N PRO A 86 5.32 28.29 20.05
CA PRO A 86 6.35 27.53 19.33
C PRO A 86 7.12 26.54 20.22
N HIS A 87 7.30 26.88 21.48
CA HIS A 87 8.01 26.04 22.47
C HIS A 87 7.30 24.70 22.72
N LEU A 88 5.98 24.66 22.53
CA LEU A 88 5.22 23.41 22.61
C LEU A 88 5.13 22.71 21.23
N LEU A 89 4.80 23.48 20.19
CA LEU A 89 4.53 22.92 18.86
C LEU A 89 5.77 22.31 18.22
N VAL A 90 6.90 23.01 18.23
CA VAL A 90 8.09 22.54 17.51
C VAL A 90 8.60 21.22 18.07
N PRO A 91 8.85 21.04 19.38
CA PRO A 91 9.30 19.74 19.88
C PRO A 91 8.26 18.64 19.71
N LEU A 92 6.98 18.91 19.97
CA LEU A 92 5.90 17.93 19.81
C LEU A 92 5.84 17.39 18.35
N PHE A 93 5.79 18.29 17.38
CA PHE A 93 5.67 17.89 15.99
C PHE A 93 6.99 17.43 15.37
N SER A 94 8.15 17.79 15.93
CA SER A 94 9.42 17.15 15.56
C SER A 94 9.44 15.68 15.96
N VAL A 95 8.96 15.34 17.15
CA VAL A 95 8.82 13.95 17.59
C VAL A 95 7.80 13.21 16.70
N ILE A 96 6.63 13.79 16.45
CA ILE A 96 5.61 13.19 15.58
C ILE A 96 6.16 12.97 14.16
N ALA A 97 6.88 13.94 13.60
CA ALA A 97 7.47 13.83 12.26
C ALA A 97 8.53 12.70 12.19
N VAL A 98 9.34 12.53 13.24
CA VAL A 98 10.30 11.42 13.36
C VAL A 98 9.57 10.09 13.46
N LEU A 99 8.52 9.98 14.27
CA LEU A 99 7.71 8.77 14.38
C LEU A 99 7.04 8.42 13.04
N LEU A 100 6.52 9.40 12.32
CA LEU A 100 5.96 9.20 10.97
C LEU A 100 7.02 8.75 9.97
N PHE A 101 8.23 9.33 10.04
CA PHE A 101 9.35 8.93 9.18
C PHE A 101 9.71 7.45 9.39
N PHE A 102 9.84 7.00 10.63
CA PHE A 102 10.12 5.59 10.93
C PHE A 102 8.94 4.66 10.70
N ALA A 103 7.69 5.15 10.82
CA ALA A 103 6.53 4.38 10.42
C ALA A 103 6.53 4.15 8.91
N HIS A 104 6.70 5.22 8.12
CA HIS A 104 6.85 5.15 6.67
C HIS A 104 7.25 6.51 6.08
N LEU A 105 8.31 6.55 5.27
CA LEU A 105 8.83 7.78 4.64
C LEU A 105 7.73 8.58 3.89
N PHE A 106 6.87 7.89 3.13
CA PHE A 106 5.76 8.56 2.41
C PHE A 106 4.72 9.16 3.36
N ALA A 107 4.47 8.56 4.52
CA ALA A 107 3.54 9.12 5.50
C ALA A 107 4.07 10.43 6.07
N PHE A 108 5.38 10.48 6.38
CA PHE A 108 6.05 11.73 6.72
C PHE A 108 5.94 12.75 5.58
N GLY A 109 6.18 12.33 4.33
CA GLY A 109 6.06 13.20 3.15
C GLY A 109 4.66 13.80 3.00
N VAL A 110 3.61 13.02 3.21
CA VAL A 110 2.20 13.48 3.20
C VAL A 110 1.96 14.50 4.30
N PHE A 111 2.38 14.21 5.54
CA PHE A 111 2.27 15.15 6.65
C PHE A 111 2.97 16.47 6.34
N ALA A 112 4.22 16.42 5.91
CA ALA A 112 4.99 17.62 5.57
C ALA A 112 4.32 18.43 4.44
N LEU A 113 3.88 17.76 3.36
CA LEU A 113 3.23 18.40 2.22
C LEU A 113 1.93 19.10 2.63
N VAL A 114 1.08 18.41 3.41
CA VAL A 114 -0.21 18.97 3.86
C VAL A 114 0.01 20.14 4.83
N VAL A 115 0.87 19.99 5.83
CA VAL A 115 1.12 21.04 6.81
C VAL A 115 1.79 22.25 6.17
N LEU A 116 2.83 22.08 5.36
CA LEU A 116 3.52 23.19 4.72
C LEU A 116 2.60 23.93 3.74
N SER A 117 1.81 23.22 2.94
CA SER A 117 0.87 23.87 2.02
C SER A 117 -0.26 24.58 2.75
N TYR A 118 -0.75 24.01 3.86
CA TYR A 118 -1.76 24.65 4.71
C TYR A 118 -1.22 25.96 5.31
N GLU A 119 -0.03 25.93 5.87
CA GLU A 119 0.59 27.11 6.47
C GLU A 119 1.03 28.15 5.43
N SER A 120 1.45 27.71 4.24
CA SER A 120 1.76 28.61 3.13
C SER A 120 0.51 29.37 2.68
N ALA A 121 -0.66 28.69 2.58
CA ALA A 121 -1.93 29.36 2.27
C ALA A 121 -2.33 30.37 3.36
N SER A 122 -2.16 30.00 4.62
CA SER A 122 -2.43 30.89 5.76
C SER A 122 -1.52 32.11 5.74
N TRP A 123 -0.21 31.90 5.56
CA TRP A 123 0.78 32.97 5.45
C TRP A 123 0.50 33.93 4.30
N TRP A 124 0.14 33.40 3.12
CA TRP A 124 -0.23 34.21 1.95
C TRP A 124 -1.45 35.10 2.21
N ASN A 125 -2.47 34.55 2.86
CA ASN A 125 -3.69 35.29 3.20
C ASN A 125 -3.41 36.39 4.24
N GLN A 126 -2.61 36.11 5.27
CA GLN A 126 -2.18 37.11 6.28
C GLN A 126 -1.38 38.24 5.66
N ARG A 127 -0.44 37.90 4.76
CA ARG A 127 0.35 38.91 4.05
C ARG A 127 -0.52 39.84 3.19
N ARG A 128 -1.49 39.26 2.49
CA ARG A 128 -2.45 40.08 1.70
C ARG A 128 -3.34 40.98 2.56
N ALA A 129 -3.61 40.57 3.79
CA ALA A 129 -4.39 41.34 4.75
C ALA A 129 -3.56 42.41 5.50
N GLY A 130 -2.26 42.56 5.19
CA GLY A 130 -1.36 43.52 5.87
C GLY A 130 -1.01 43.17 7.33
N GLN A 131 -1.26 41.92 7.74
CA GLN A 131 -1.01 41.46 9.11
C GLN A 131 0.49 41.17 9.34
N SER A 132 0.95 41.38 10.59
CA SER A 132 2.34 41.11 10.98
C SER A 132 2.69 39.64 10.79
N LEU A 133 3.81 39.36 10.11
CA LEU A 133 4.33 38.01 9.84
C LEU A 133 5.05 37.38 11.03
N ARG A 134 5.17 38.10 12.17
CA ARG A 134 5.96 37.70 13.34
C ARG A 134 5.49 36.37 13.98
N GLU A 135 4.26 35.95 13.72
CA GLU A 135 3.66 34.72 14.24
C GLU A 135 3.29 33.72 13.13
N ALA A 136 3.90 33.84 11.96
CA ALA A 136 3.60 32.95 10.85
C ALA A 136 3.82 31.49 11.26
N SER A 137 2.73 30.71 11.34
CA SER A 137 2.78 29.27 11.70
C SER A 137 3.66 28.47 10.75
N LEU A 138 3.94 29.00 9.53
CA LEU A 138 4.92 28.42 8.61
C LEU A 138 6.33 28.34 9.24
N MET A 139 6.74 29.38 9.98
CA MET A 139 8.04 29.39 10.69
C MET A 139 8.09 28.35 11.81
N LYS A 140 6.95 27.96 12.37
CA LYS A 140 6.84 26.86 13.35
C LYS A 140 6.86 25.48 12.67
N ALA A 141 6.34 25.36 11.43
CA ALA A 141 6.28 24.10 10.70
C ALA A 141 7.63 23.66 10.14
N LEU A 142 8.43 24.58 9.61
CA LEU A 142 9.73 24.28 8.99
C LEU A 142 10.69 23.51 9.92
N PRO A 143 10.93 23.92 11.18
CA PRO A 143 11.84 23.19 12.08
C PRO A 143 11.41 21.74 12.33
N THR A 144 10.10 21.45 12.31
CA THR A 144 9.57 20.11 12.63
C THR A 144 9.96 19.04 11.60
N ILE A 145 10.26 19.44 10.37
CA ILE A 145 10.63 18.52 9.28
C ILE A 145 12.14 18.32 9.13
N VAL A 146 12.96 19.15 9.80
CA VAL A 146 14.43 19.16 9.61
C VAL A 146 15.05 17.83 10.05
N LEU A 147 14.66 17.32 11.22
CA LEU A 147 15.27 16.10 11.77
C LEU A 147 14.98 14.85 10.90
N PRO A 148 13.74 14.60 10.43
CA PRO A 148 13.49 13.54 9.44
C PRO A 148 14.25 13.72 8.13
N LEU A 149 14.46 14.95 7.64
CA LEU A 149 15.27 15.20 6.45
C LEU A 149 16.75 14.88 6.66
N ILE A 150 17.28 15.14 7.86
CA ILE A 150 18.65 14.73 8.22
C ILE A 150 18.73 13.19 8.19
N PHE A 151 17.78 12.48 8.80
CA PHE A 151 17.76 11.01 8.74
C PHE A 151 17.64 10.49 7.30
N LEU A 152 16.85 11.15 6.46
CA LEU A 152 16.74 10.80 5.05
C LEU A 152 18.06 10.99 4.31
N ALA A 153 18.76 12.10 4.52
CA ALA A 153 20.06 12.37 3.92
C ALA A 153 21.16 11.38 4.36
N LEU A 154 21.06 10.87 5.59
CA LEU A 154 21.99 9.89 6.13
C LEU A 154 21.59 8.44 5.77
N ALA A 155 20.38 8.20 5.28
CA ALA A 155 19.87 6.87 5.00
C ALA A 155 20.69 6.16 3.91
N PRO A 156 21.07 4.88 4.11
CA PRO A 156 21.81 4.11 3.11
C PRO A 156 21.00 3.79 1.85
N THR A 157 19.69 3.99 1.88
CA THR A 157 18.75 3.66 0.79
C THR A 157 19.12 4.30 -0.56
N PHE A 158 19.78 5.47 -0.53
CA PHE A 158 20.26 6.15 -1.74
C PHE A 158 21.69 5.76 -2.14
N ARG A 159 22.35 4.89 -1.37
CA ARG A 159 23.74 4.44 -1.59
C ARG A 159 23.82 3.00 -2.08
N THR A 160 22.68 2.34 -2.36
CA THR A 160 22.64 0.96 -2.84
C THR A 160 23.20 0.87 -4.27
N GLY A 161 24.19 -0.01 -4.43
CA GLY A 161 24.79 -0.29 -5.75
C GLY A 161 24.04 -1.41 -6.52
N PRO A 162 24.45 -1.69 -7.78
CA PRO A 162 23.84 -2.76 -8.60
C PRO A 162 23.86 -4.15 -7.95
N ALA A 163 24.87 -4.43 -7.12
CA ALA A 163 24.98 -5.70 -6.37
C ALA A 163 23.86 -5.89 -5.32
N ASP A 164 23.25 -4.79 -4.90
CA ASP A 164 22.19 -4.78 -3.89
C ASP A 164 20.79 -4.79 -4.50
N TYR A 165 20.69 -4.94 -5.82
CA TYR A 165 19.38 -4.99 -6.47
C TYR A 165 18.60 -6.23 -6.07
N PRO A 166 17.27 -6.10 -5.97
CA PRO A 166 16.40 -7.25 -5.78
C PRO A 166 16.71 -8.32 -6.82
N PHE A 167 16.53 -9.59 -6.46
CA PHE A 167 16.85 -10.71 -7.34
C PHE A 167 16.19 -10.61 -8.73
N TRP A 168 14.98 -10.03 -8.82
CA TRP A 168 14.25 -9.83 -10.08
C TRP A 168 14.85 -8.76 -11.01
N LEU A 169 15.81 -7.96 -10.52
CA LEU A 169 16.54 -6.97 -11.31
C LEU A 169 17.99 -7.40 -11.58
N ARG A 170 18.45 -8.51 -10.99
CA ARG A 170 19.81 -9.02 -11.22
C ARG A 170 19.94 -9.52 -12.67
N GLY A 171 21.01 -9.14 -13.32
CA GLY A 171 21.25 -9.49 -14.72
C GLY A 171 20.50 -8.63 -15.75
N LEU A 172 19.61 -7.73 -15.31
CA LEU A 172 19.02 -6.71 -16.14
C LEU A 172 19.88 -5.43 -16.12
N PRO A 173 19.81 -4.60 -17.17
CA PRO A 173 20.41 -3.27 -17.11
C PRO A 173 19.85 -2.53 -15.90
N PRO A 174 20.66 -1.71 -15.20
CA PRO A 174 20.21 -0.97 -14.04
C PRO A 174 18.94 -0.17 -14.39
N PRO A 175 17.89 -0.25 -13.58
CA PRO A 175 16.69 0.52 -13.84
C PRO A 175 17.05 2.00 -13.84
N PRO A 176 16.39 2.82 -14.68
CA PRO A 176 16.58 4.26 -14.63
C PRO A 176 16.32 4.75 -13.21
N ALA A 177 17.12 5.71 -12.74
CA ALA A 177 17.03 6.26 -11.39
C ALA A 177 15.60 6.72 -11.04
N VAL A 178 14.85 7.16 -12.04
CA VAL A 178 13.45 7.56 -11.93
C VAL A 178 12.71 7.16 -13.20
N THR A 179 11.54 6.51 -13.03
CA THR A 179 10.67 6.13 -14.15
C THR A 179 9.32 6.81 -14.04
N PHE A 180 8.92 7.53 -15.08
CA PHE A 180 7.60 8.11 -15.20
C PHE A 180 6.73 7.28 -16.14
N LEU A 181 5.48 7.07 -15.75
CA LEU A 181 4.48 6.43 -16.59
C LEU A 181 3.56 7.48 -17.24
N PRO A 182 2.96 7.16 -18.39
CA PRO A 182 2.06 8.07 -19.09
C PRO A 182 0.77 8.34 -18.28
N LEU A 183 0.06 9.41 -18.62
CA LEU A 183 -1.10 9.92 -17.87
C LEU A 183 -2.24 8.89 -17.73
N ASN A 184 -2.47 8.03 -18.71
CA ASN A 184 -3.47 6.96 -18.63
C ASN A 184 -3.22 6.02 -17.47
N THR A 185 -1.96 5.71 -17.14
CA THR A 185 -1.59 4.88 -15.98
C THR A 185 -1.88 5.60 -14.67
N LYS A 186 -1.73 6.93 -14.63
CA LYS A 186 -2.12 7.74 -13.47
C LYS A 186 -3.64 7.70 -13.25
N ILE A 187 -4.42 7.76 -14.33
CA ILE A 187 -5.88 7.61 -14.25
C ILE A 187 -6.26 6.24 -13.71
N GLU A 188 -5.58 5.17 -14.14
CA GLU A 188 -5.82 3.82 -13.60
C GLU A 188 -5.47 3.73 -12.09
N ALA A 189 -4.40 4.41 -11.65
CA ALA A 189 -4.07 4.50 -10.23
C ALA A 189 -5.19 5.19 -9.42
N PHE A 190 -5.81 6.24 -9.96
CA PHE A 190 -6.98 6.87 -9.32
C PHE A 190 -8.22 5.96 -9.32
N LYS A 191 -8.46 5.19 -10.37
CA LYS A 191 -9.54 4.17 -10.36
C LYS A 191 -9.28 3.09 -9.32
N GLY A 192 -8.01 2.80 -9.03
CA GLY A 192 -7.58 1.84 -8.03
C GLY A 192 -8.04 2.14 -6.60
N VAL A 193 -8.40 3.40 -6.27
CA VAL A 193 -8.87 3.77 -4.92
C VAL A 193 -10.24 3.17 -4.55
N LEU A 194 -11.03 2.74 -5.56
CA LEU A 194 -12.32 2.07 -5.38
C LEU A 194 -12.28 0.58 -5.80
N ARG A 195 -11.09 0.05 -6.10
CA ARG A 195 -10.98 -1.25 -6.75
C ARG A 195 -11.39 -2.39 -5.86
N THR A 196 -12.30 -3.23 -6.41
CA THR A 196 -12.62 -4.58 -5.93
C THR A 196 -12.44 -5.56 -7.09
N GLU A 197 -12.82 -6.80 -6.89
CA GLU A 197 -12.84 -7.82 -7.95
C GLU A 197 -13.94 -7.57 -9.00
N HIS A 198 -14.99 -6.81 -8.64
CA HIS A 198 -16.13 -6.52 -9.48
C HIS A 198 -16.09 -5.11 -10.09
N GLN A 199 -15.50 -5.00 -11.28
CA GLN A 199 -15.39 -3.71 -11.99
C GLN A 199 -16.71 -2.96 -12.21
N GLY A 200 -17.82 -3.70 -12.40
CA GLY A 200 -19.15 -3.10 -12.53
C GLY A 200 -19.57 -2.36 -11.28
N LEU A 201 -19.40 -2.99 -10.13
CA LEU A 201 -19.72 -2.40 -8.82
C LEU A 201 -18.80 -1.21 -8.51
N ASP A 202 -17.51 -1.29 -8.87
CA ASP A 202 -16.56 -0.18 -8.70
C ASP A 202 -16.97 1.05 -9.52
N ARG A 203 -17.36 0.83 -10.78
CA ARG A 203 -17.87 1.90 -11.67
C ARG A 203 -19.16 2.51 -11.13
N MET A 204 -20.12 1.68 -10.71
CA MET A 204 -21.36 2.16 -10.10
C MET A 204 -21.10 2.99 -8.85
N THR A 205 -20.20 2.52 -7.97
CA THR A 205 -19.81 3.25 -6.77
C THR A 205 -19.17 4.60 -7.14
N GLY A 206 -18.21 4.60 -8.05
CA GLY A 206 -17.56 5.80 -8.53
C GLY A 206 -18.53 6.81 -9.14
N MET A 207 -19.42 6.36 -10.03
CA MET A 207 -20.46 7.21 -10.64
C MET A 207 -21.42 7.77 -9.59
N SER A 208 -21.82 6.98 -8.61
CA SER A 208 -22.71 7.43 -7.52
C SER A 208 -22.04 8.53 -6.68
N LEU A 209 -20.75 8.37 -6.33
CA LEU A 209 -20.00 9.38 -5.56
C LEU A 209 -19.74 10.65 -6.37
N VAL A 210 -19.37 10.53 -7.65
CA VAL A 210 -19.20 11.67 -8.55
C VAL A 210 -20.55 12.37 -8.77
N GLY A 211 -21.63 11.64 -8.99
CA GLY A 211 -22.97 12.17 -9.09
C GLY A 211 -23.41 12.92 -7.82
N LEU A 212 -23.10 12.38 -6.65
CA LEU A 212 -23.34 13.03 -5.36
C LEU A 212 -22.64 14.39 -5.28
N ILE A 213 -21.36 14.46 -5.62
CA ILE A 213 -20.58 15.70 -5.65
C ILE A 213 -21.16 16.66 -6.70
N GLY A 214 -21.50 16.17 -7.90
CA GLY A 214 -22.11 16.96 -8.97
C GLY A 214 -23.42 17.61 -8.55
N VAL A 215 -24.32 16.84 -7.91
CA VAL A 215 -25.59 17.37 -7.34
C VAL A 215 -25.30 18.40 -6.24
N GLY A 216 -24.30 18.14 -5.40
CA GLY A 216 -23.87 19.07 -4.35
C GLY A 216 -23.38 20.41 -4.91
N LEU A 217 -22.57 20.37 -5.96
CA LEU A 217 -22.08 21.56 -6.66
C LEU A 217 -23.23 22.31 -7.36
N TRP A 218 -24.06 21.61 -8.12
CA TRP A 218 -25.21 22.22 -8.83
C TRP A 218 -26.16 22.91 -7.86
N ARG A 219 -26.43 22.28 -6.71
CA ARG A 219 -27.30 22.87 -5.67
C ARG A 219 -26.56 23.82 -4.74
N ARG A 220 -25.28 24.10 -4.98
CA ARG A 220 -24.40 24.93 -4.13
C ARG A 220 -24.40 24.52 -2.65
N ARG A 221 -24.50 23.22 -2.40
CA ARG A 221 -24.59 22.65 -1.05
C ARG A 221 -23.34 21.91 -0.63
N TRP A 222 -22.53 21.44 -1.60
CA TRP A 222 -21.21 20.90 -1.35
C TRP A 222 -20.18 22.02 -1.42
N PHE A 223 -19.27 22.06 -0.48
CA PHE A 223 -18.19 23.02 -0.49
C PHE A 223 -16.89 22.42 0.00
N LEU A 224 -15.78 22.94 -0.52
CA LEU A 224 -14.42 22.67 -0.07
C LEU A 224 -14.00 23.81 0.86
N HIS A 225 -13.42 23.47 2.02
CA HIS A 225 -12.94 24.46 2.97
C HIS A 225 -11.75 25.23 2.38
N ARG A 226 -11.80 26.57 2.41
CA ARG A 226 -10.83 27.43 1.73
C ARG A 226 -9.37 27.18 2.15
N SER A 227 -9.12 26.88 3.45
CA SER A 227 -7.78 26.62 3.94
C SER A 227 -7.17 25.32 3.38
N MET A 228 -8.02 24.40 2.90
CA MET A 228 -7.60 23.10 2.39
C MET A 228 -7.44 23.08 0.85
N PHE A 229 -7.72 24.19 0.19
CA PHE A 229 -7.58 24.26 -1.26
C PHE A 229 -6.13 24.02 -1.71
N LEU A 230 -5.17 24.72 -1.10
CA LEU A 230 -3.75 24.54 -1.45
C LEU A 230 -3.19 23.18 -1.03
N PRO A 231 -3.47 22.64 0.18
CA PRO A 231 -3.11 21.26 0.52
C PRO A 231 -3.63 20.22 -0.47
N LEU A 232 -4.89 20.33 -0.87
CA LEU A 232 -5.49 19.40 -1.84
C LEU A 232 -4.87 19.55 -3.24
N ALA A 233 -4.65 20.78 -3.69
CA ALA A 233 -4.00 21.06 -4.97
C ALA A 233 -2.54 20.56 -4.98
N ALA A 234 -1.81 20.76 -3.89
CA ALA A 234 -0.42 20.28 -3.74
C ALA A 234 -0.35 18.75 -3.73
N THR A 235 -1.24 18.07 -3.00
CA THR A 235 -1.31 16.60 -3.00
C THR A 235 -1.75 16.02 -4.34
N LEU A 236 -2.68 16.65 -5.03
CA LEU A 236 -3.07 16.26 -6.39
C LEU A 236 -1.90 16.47 -7.38
N GLY A 237 -1.25 17.61 -7.31
CA GLY A 237 -0.04 17.89 -8.11
C GLY A 237 1.06 16.87 -7.87
N ALA A 238 1.31 16.53 -6.59
CA ALA A 238 2.26 15.48 -6.23
C ALA A 238 1.83 14.11 -6.78
N ALA A 239 0.55 13.74 -6.71
CA ALA A 239 0.05 12.47 -7.27
C ALA A 239 0.26 12.38 -8.79
N LEU A 240 0.06 13.47 -9.52
CA LEU A 240 0.26 13.52 -10.97
C LEU A 240 1.76 13.53 -11.35
N ALA A 241 2.59 14.24 -10.56
CA ALA A 241 4.02 14.37 -10.81
C ALA A 241 4.85 13.19 -10.26
N MET A 242 4.29 12.35 -9.38
CA MET A 242 5.01 11.25 -8.76
C MET A 242 5.47 10.23 -9.79
N PRO A 243 6.76 9.84 -9.80
CA PRO A 243 7.23 8.76 -10.66
C PRO A 243 6.66 7.40 -10.23
N ALA A 244 6.63 6.45 -11.15
CA ALA A 244 6.23 5.07 -10.86
C ALA A 244 7.29 4.31 -10.06
N SER A 245 8.56 4.61 -10.32
CA SER A 245 9.67 4.05 -9.55
C SER A 245 10.75 5.09 -9.26
N ILE A 246 11.41 4.92 -8.12
CA ILE A 246 12.58 5.71 -7.69
C ILE A 246 13.65 4.70 -7.25
N GLY A 247 14.72 4.57 -8.03
CA GLY A 247 15.73 3.54 -7.83
C GLY A 247 15.09 2.15 -7.82
N THR A 248 15.29 1.39 -6.75
CA THR A 248 14.72 0.04 -6.57
C THR A 248 13.28 0.04 -6.01
N THR A 249 12.74 1.20 -5.62
CA THR A 249 11.37 1.31 -5.09
C THR A 249 10.38 1.47 -6.23
N ALA A 250 9.55 0.47 -6.46
CA ALA A 250 8.49 0.47 -7.48
C ALA A 250 7.12 0.86 -6.91
N VAL A 251 6.16 1.11 -7.82
CA VAL A 251 4.73 1.34 -7.51
C VAL A 251 4.53 2.54 -6.57
N VAL A 252 5.35 3.59 -6.78
CA VAL A 252 5.38 4.77 -5.91
C VAL A 252 4.15 5.65 -6.13
N ASP A 253 3.77 5.82 -7.38
CA ASP A 253 2.67 6.70 -7.83
C ASP A 253 1.27 6.20 -7.43
N VAL A 254 1.07 4.90 -7.28
CA VAL A 254 -0.22 4.29 -6.88
C VAL A 254 -0.61 4.66 -5.44
N ARG A 255 0.34 5.09 -4.63
CA ARG A 255 0.13 5.43 -3.21
C ARG A 255 -0.58 6.77 -3.01
N MET A 256 -0.33 7.75 -3.88
CA MET A 256 -0.85 9.10 -3.70
C MET A 256 -2.36 9.28 -3.94
N PRO A 257 -3.02 8.59 -4.89
CA PRO A 257 -4.44 8.76 -5.12
C PRO A 257 -5.32 8.56 -3.88
N VAL A 258 -5.00 7.59 -3.00
CA VAL A 258 -5.75 7.38 -1.75
C VAL A 258 -5.62 8.58 -0.81
N VAL A 259 -4.45 9.22 -0.75
CA VAL A 259 -4.23 10.46 0.03
C VAL A 259 -5.13 11.57 -0.50
N VAL A 260 -5.11 11.80 -1.82
CA VAL A 260 -5.92 12.85 -2.47
C VAL A 260 -7.40 12.66 -2.13
N VAL A 261 -7.92 11.45 -2.22
CA VAL A 261 -9.33 11.16 -1.96
C VAL A 261 -9.68 11.34 -0.49
N LEU A 262 -8.90 10.78 0.45
CA LEU A 262 -9.16 10.94 1.88
C LEU A 262 -9.05 12.41 2.31
N LEU A 263 -8.07 13.13 1.76
CA LEU A 263 -7.91 14.56 2.00
C LEU A 263 -9.07 15.36 1.41
N ALA A 264 -9.56 15.02 0.21
CA ALA A 264 -10.72 15.66 -0.41
C ALA A 264 -11.99 15.48 0.44
N ILE A 265 -12.20 14.27 0.98
CA ILE A 265 -13.31 13.97 1.89
C ILE A 265 -13.18 14.79 3.18
N ALA A 266 -11.98 14.78 3.80
CA ALA A 266 -11.75 15.53 5.03
C ALA A 266 -11.90 17.05 4.85
N SER A 267 -11.57 17.56 3.67
CA SER A 267 -11.57 18.98 3.34
C SER A 267 -12.93 19.52 2.89
N SER A 268 -13.87 18.64 2.57
CA SER A 268 -15.19 19.01 2.05
C SER A 268 -16.30 18.65 3.03
N ASP A 269 -17.46 19.28 2.86
CA ASP A 269 -18.61 19.01 3.72
C ASP A 269 -19.93 19.30 2.97
N TRP A 270 -20.99 18.74 3.53
CA TRP A 270 -22.36 18.97 3.10
C TRP A 270 -23.21 19.41 4.29
N PRO A 271 -23.44 20.72 4.50
CA PRO A 271 -24.00 21.27 5.72
C PRO A 271 -25.46 20.87 6.02
N ASP A 272 -26.22 20.49 4.99
CA ASP A 272 -27.65 20.19 5.08
C ASP A 272 -28.00 18.74 5.46
N TRP A 273 -27.03 17.98 6.00
CA TRP A 273 -27.23 16.57 6.34
C TRP A 273 -28.39 16.30 7.32
N ARG A 274 -28.83 17.30 8.09
CA ARG A 274 -29.99 17.19 9.01
C ARG A 274 -31.34 17.27 8.31
N ARG A 275 -31.39 17.56 7.01
CA ARG A 275 -32.64 17.64 6.25
C ARG A 275 -33.20 16.25 5.96
N ARG A 276 -34.54 16.10 5.96
CA ARG A 276 -35.23 14.82 5.74
C ARG A 276 -34.83 14.09 4.44
N TRP A 277 -34.52 14.82 3.38
CA TRP A 277 -34.08 14.23 2.11
C TRP A 277 -32.69 13.59 2.18
N PHE A 278 -31.89 13.89 3.19
CA PHE A 278 -30.58 13.26 3.39
C PHE A 278 -30.69 11.82 3.89
N VAL A 279 -31.79 11.48 4.59
CA VAL A 279 -32.03 10.14 5.11
C VAL A 279 -32.07 9.08 3.99
N PRO A 280 -32.92 9.22 2.94
CA PRO A 280 -32.91 8.25 1.85
C PRO A 280 -31.57 8.18 1.11
N LEU A 281 -30.85 9.28 0.97
CA LEU A 281 -29.51 9.29 0.40
C LEU A 281 -28.52 8.50 1.28
N ALA A 282 -28.53 8.73 2.61
CA ALA A 282 -27.68 7.99 3.52
C ALA A 282 -28.02 6.50 3.52
N CYS A 283 -29.30 6.13 3.48
CA CYS A 283 -29.73 4.73 3.35
C CYS A 283 -29.25 4.11 2.04
N ALA A 284 -29.35 4.81 0.91
CA ALA A 284 -28.87 4.34 -0.39
C ALA A 284 -27.35 4.12 -0.40
N LEU A 285 -26.58 5.07 0.14
CA LEU A 285 -25.12 4.94 0.28
C LEU A 285 -24.74 3.80 1.24
N SER A 286 -25.45 3.66 2.35
CA SER A 286 -25.23 2.55 3.30
C SER A 286 -25.52 1.21 2.65
N LEU A 287 -26.63 1.10 1.91
CA LEU A 287 -26.95 -0.12 1.16
C LEU A 287 -25.88 -0.45 0.12
N LEU A 288 -25.44 0.56 -0.66
CA LEU A 288 -24.37 0.38 -1.64
C LEU A 288 -23.08 -0.10 -0.95
N PHE A 289 -22.76 0.46 0.22
CA PHE A 289 -21.59 0.02 1.00
C PHE A 289 -21.73 -1.44 1.48
N VAL A 290 -22.90 -1.80 2.03
CA VAL A 290 -23.17 -3.18 2.50
C VAL A 290 -23.09 -4.18 1.35
N VAL A 291 -23.70 -3.87 0.19
CA VAL A 291 -23.60 -4.71 -1.02
C VAL A 291 -22.16 -4.87 -1.44
N ARG A 292 -21.40 -3.77 -1.46
CA ARG A 292 -19.98 -3.78 -1.80
C ARG A 292 -19.17 -4.67 -0.84
N MET A 293 -19.40 -4.56 0.47
CA MET A 293 -18.73 -5.40 1.46
C MET A 293 -19.15 -6.88 1.35
N GLY A 294 -20.41 -7.15 1.03
CA GLY A 294 -20.88 -8.51 0.75
C GLY A 294 -20.10 -9.18 -0.38
N VAL A 295 -19.98 -8.48 -1.51
CA VAL A 295 -19.21 -8.95 -2.69
C VAL A 295 -17.74 -9.17 -2.36
N VAL A 296 -17.11 -8.23 -1.64
CA VAL A 296 -15.71 -8.37 -1.21
C VAL A 296 -15.56 -9.57 -0.27
N THR A 297 -16.49 -9.76 0.66
CA THR A 297 -16.46 -10.89 1.60
C THR A 297 -16.60 -12.22 0.88
N GLU A 298 -17.51 -12.32 -0.09
CA GLU A 298 -17.69 -13.53 -0.91
C GLU A 298 -16.39 -13.91 -1.63
N GLY A 299 -15.75 -12.95 -2.32
CA GLY A 299 -14.47 -13.16 -2.99
C GLY A 299 -13.36 -13.62 -2.03
N TRP A 300 -13.31 -13.07 -0.82
CA TRP A 300 -12.34 -13.50 0.19
C TRP A 300 -12.64 -14.89 0.76
N VAL A 301 -13.90 -15.25 0.95
CA VAL A 301 -14.29 -16.61 1.41
C VAL A 301 -13.90 -17.67 0.38
N GLU A 302 -14.10 -17.38 -0.91
CA GLU A 302 -13.66 -18.26 -2.00
C GLU A 302 -12.13 -18.41 -2.02
N THR A 303 -11.43 -17.27 -1.95
CA THR A 303 -9.96 -17.23 -1.93
C THR A 303 -9.37 -17.95 -0.71
N ASP A 304 -9.98 -17.83 0.47
CA ASP A 304 -9.54 -18.49 1.71
C ASP A 304 -9.53 -20.01 1.58
N ARG A 305 -10.46 -20.59 0.80
CA ARG A 305 -10.46 -22.05 0.53
C ARG A 305 -9.18 -22.49 -0.19
N HIS A 306 -8.77 -21.75 -1.22
CA HIS A 306 -7.54 -22.01 -1.97
C HIS A 306 -6.29 -21.80 -1.11
N TYR A 307 -6.31 -20.81 -0.22
CA TYR A 307 -5.22 -20.55 0.72
C TYR A 307 -5.03 -21.66 1.72
N ARG A 308 -6.10 -22.18 2.29
CA ARG A 308 -6.04 -23.30 3.24
C ARG A 308 -5.47 -24.55 2.58
N GLN A 309 -5.85 -24.86 1.34
CA GLN A 309 -5.28 -25.98 0.59
C GLN A 309 -3.78 -25.78 0.35
N PHE A 310 -3.37 -24.57 -0.01
CA PHE A 310 -1.96 -24.24 -0.23
C PHE A 310 -1.13 -24.35 1.06
N ILE A 311 -1.64 -23.82 2.16
CA ILE A 311 -0.98 -23.89 3.47
C ILE A 311 -0.89 -25.36 3.95
N ALA A 312 -1.95 -26.14 3.77
CA ALA A 312 -1.93 -27.57 4.09
C ALA A 312 -0.90 -28.37 3.26
N ALA A 313 -0.65 -27.95 2.02
CA ALA A 313 0.43 -28.53 1.23
C ALA A 313 1.82 -28.15 1.78
N LEU A 314 2.01 -26.91 2.23
CA LEU A 314 3.26 -26.50 2.88
C LEU A 314 3.50 -27.25 4.20
N ASP A 315 2.45 -27.67 4.90
CA ASP A 315 2.57 -28.48 6.13
C ASP A 315 3.15 -29.89 5.89
N GLN A 316 3.17 -30.35 4.65
CA GLN A 316 3.81 -31.62 4.28
C GLN A 316 5.32 -31.51 4.06
N LEU A 317 5.86 -30.29 4.03
CA LEU A 317 7.29 -30.08 3.91
C LEU A 317 8.02 -30.52 5.18
N PRO A 318 9.20 -31.20 5.09
CA PRO A 318 10.08 -31.35 6.21
C PRO A 318 10.58 -30.03 6.78
N GLU A 319 10.92 -29.98 8.05
CA GLU A 319 11.49 -28.76 8.64
C GLU A 319 12.86 -28.43 8.04
N GLY A 320 13.15 -27.15 7.89
CA GLY A 320 14.42 -26.64 7.37
C GLY A 320 14.62 -26.84 5.86
N THR A 321 13.62 -27.30 5.15
CA THR A 321 13.63 -27.57 3.70
C THR A 321 13.89 -26.30 2.88
N ARG A 322 14.48 -26.47 1.68
CA ARG A 322 14.65 -25.39 0.69
C ARG A 322 13.57 -25.51 -0.37
N LEU A 323 12.64 -24.57 -0.36
CA LEU A 323 11.49 -24.51 -1.26
C LEU A 323 11.72 -23.50 -2.39
N LEU A 324 11.72 -23.96 -3.64
CA LEU A 324 11.66 -23.13 -4.82
C LEU A 324 10.21 -22.75 -5.11
N SER A 325 9.91 -21.46 -5.08
CA SER A 325 8.58 -20.95 -5.48
C SER A 325 8.62 -20.56 -6.96
N ALA A 326 8.05 -21.40 -7.82
CA ALA A 326 7.98 -21.19 -9.27
C ALA A 326 6.59 -20.65 -9.68
N ILE A 327 6.12 -19.62 -8.96
CA ILE A 327 4.84 -18.97 -9.20
C ILE A 327 5.09 -17.60 -9.83
N LYS A 328 4.69 -17.42 -11.10
CA LYS A 328 4.89 -16.18 -11.84
C LYS A 328 4.01 -15.04 -11.29
N LEU A 329 4.60 -13.89 -11.06
CA LEU A 329 3.87 -12.64 -10.87
C LEU A 329 3.13 -12.27 -12.15
N ALA A 330 1.81 -12.12 -12.07
CA ALA A 330 0.98 -11.80 -13.23
C ALA A 330 1.31 -10.47 -13.92
N SER A 331 1.97 -9.57 -13.20
CA SER A 331 2.39 -8.26 -13.72
C SER A 331 3.51 -8.34 -14.78
N TYR A 332 4.19 -9.48 -14.87
CA TYR A 332 5.22 -9.68 -15.89
C TYR A 332 4.70 -10.25 -17.21
N ASP A 333 3.42 -10.55 -17.31
CA ASP A 333 2.81 -10.98 -18.56
C ASP A 333 2.32 -9.75 -19.34
N ALA A 334 3.25 -9.06 -19.99
CA ALA A 334 2.98 -7.83 -20.74
C ALA A 334 1.94 -8.02 -21.88
N ASN A 335 1.73 -9.27 -22.32
CA ASN A 335 0.78 -9.63 -23.38
C ASN A 335 -0.57 -10.11 -22.86
N SER A 336 -0.76 -10.18 -21.53
CA SER A 336 -2.04 -10.56 -20.97
C SER A 336 -3.00 -9.37 -21.00
N PRO A 337 -4.23 -9.51 -21.57
CA PRO A 337 -5.27 -8.48 -21.41
C PRO A 337 -5.61 -8.16 -19.95
N ARG A 338 -5.12 -9.01 -19.03
CA ARG A 338 -5.20 -8.84 -17.58
C ARG A 338 -3.96 -8.16 -16.96
N ALA A 339 -2.94 -7.84 -17.76
CA ALA A 339 -1.71 -7.19 -17.28
C ALA A 339 -1.96 -5.80 -16.68
N SER A 340 -3.03 -5.13 -17.09
CA SER A 340 -3.49 -3.87 -16.51
C SER A 340 -4.30 -4.06 -15.22
N ARG A 341 -4.63 -5.30 -14.85
CA ARG A 341 -5.27 -5.58 -13.57
C ARG A 341 -4.17 -5.74 -12.55
N ILE A 342 -4.20 -4.88 -11.57
CA ILE A 342 -3.34 -4.95 -10.39
C ILE A 342 -3.35 -6.42 -9.90
N PRO A 343 -2.20 -7.03 -9.59
CA PRO A 343 -2.12 -8.43 -9.18
C PRO A 343 -2.68 -8.68 -7.78
N GLU A 344 -3.55 -7.81 -7.32
CA GLU A 344 -4.16 -7.79 -6.00
C GLU A 344 -4.91 -9.09 -5.68
N THR A 345 -5.41 -9.74 -6.71
CA THR A 345 -6.20 -10.97 -6.59
C THR A 345 -5.37 -12.26 -6.73
N ARG A 346 -4.02 -12.16 -6.65
CA ARG A 346 -3.14 -13.32 -6.82
C ARG A 346 -2.13 -13.46 -5.69
N PRO A 347 -2.61 -13.63 -4.47
CA PRO A 347 -1.78 -13.72 -3.29
C PRO A 347 -0.95 -15.01 -3.19
N LEU A 348 -1.16 -16.00 -4.07
CA LEU A 348 -0.38 -17.25 -4.10
C LEU A 348 1.13 -17.01 -4.24
N VAL A 349 1.55 -15.93 -4.89
CA VAL A 349 2.98 -15.60 -5.08
C VAL A 349 3.71 -15.51 -3.76
N ASN A 350 3.13 -14.82 -2.78
CA ASN A 350 3.76 -14.64 -1.46
C ASN A 350 3.33 -15.69 -0.45
N LEU A 351 2.37 -16.54 -0.80
CA LEU A 351 1.82 -17.52 0.14
C LEU A 351 2.84 -18.62 0.49
N SER A 352 3.77 -18.92 -0.42
CA SER A 352 4.90 -19.85 -0.16
C SER A 352 5.76 -19.42 1.04
N CYS A 353 5.82 -18.12 1.36
CA CYS A 353 6.51 -17.61 2.54
C CYS A 353 5.93 -18.12 3.88
N TRP A 354 4.70 -18.67 3.89
CA TRP A 354 4.18 -19.39 5.05
C TRP A 354 5.00 -20.62 5.41
N GLY A 355 5.72 -21.20 4.46
CA GLY A 355 6.67 -22.29 4.73
C GLY A 355 7.76 -21.90 5.74
N ILE A 356 8.17 -20.61 5.78
CA ILE A 356 9.13 -20.09 6.75
C ILE A 356 8.55 -20.19 8.17
N ILE A 357 7.29 -19.79 8.34
CA ILE A 357 6.62 -19.71 9.64
C ILE A 357 6.27 -21.11 10.15
N ARG A 358 5.81 -21.98 9.25
CA ARG A 358 5.24 -23.27 9.62
C ARG A 358 6.26 -24.43 9.64
N ARG A 359 7.34 -24.32 8.85
CA ARG A 359 8.33 -25.39 8.63
C ARG A 359 9.77 -24.92 8.69
N SER A 360 10.03 -23.70 9.16
CA SER A 360 11.39 -23.11 9.15
C SER A 360 12.08 -23.24 7.78
N ALA A 361 11.29 -23.33 6.70
CA ALA A 361 11.78 -23.55 5.35
C ALA A 361 12.47 -22.29 4.81
N PHE A 362 13.51 -22.47 4.01
CA PHE A 362 13.99 -21.42 3.13
C PHE A 362 13.06 -21.33 1.91
N VAL A 363 12.64 -20.13 1.52
CA VAL A 363 11.76 -19.92 0.36
C VAL A 363 12.40 -18.93 -0.61
N SER A 364 12.48 -19.29 -1.90
CA SER A 364 13.24 -18.53 -2.91
C SER A 364 12.72 -17.13 -3.18
N ASN A 365 11.42 -16.88 -3.01
CA ASN A 365 10.78 -15.59 -3.26
C ASN A 365 10.64 -14.70 -2.03
N LEU A 366 11.42 -14.93 -0.97
CA LEU A 366 11.46 -14.06 0.19
C LEU A 366 12.00 -12.68 -0.20
N PHE A 367 11.20 -11.65 0.09
CA PHE A 367 11.58 -10.27 -0.18
C PHE A 367 12.64 -9.77 0.81
N THR A 368 13.91 -9.81 0.40
CA THR A 368 15.09 -9.51 1.24
C THR A 368 16.00 -8.43 0.63
N THR A 369 15.41 -7.45 -0.05
CA THR A 369 16.19 -6.38 -0.69
C THR A 369 16.95 -5.56 0.36
N PRO A 370 18.29 -5.49 0.29
CA PRO A 370 19.10 -4.69 1.18
C PRO A 370 18.66 -3.23 1.19
N GLY A 371 18.64 -2.60 2.37
CA GLY A 371 18.22 -1.20 2.56
C GLY A 371 16.70 -0.96 2.48
N GLN A 372 15.91 -1.96 2.06
CA GLN A 372 14.44 -1.87 2.02
C GLN A 372 13.77 -2.74 3.08
N GLN A 373 14.38 -3.86 3.44
CA GLN A 373 13.83 -4.81 4.40
C GLN A 373 14.82 -5.06 5.55
N PRO A 374 14.30 -5.26 6.77
CA PRO A 374 15.15 -5.60 7.92
C PRO A 374 15.69 -7.04 7.85
N VAL A 375 15.05 -7.91 7.07
CA VAL A 375 15.46 -9.31 6.89
C VAL A 375 16.48 -9.38 5.77
N GLN A 376 17.58 -10.11 6.01
CA GLN A 376 18.64 -10.36 5.04
C GLN A 376 18.90 -11.85 4.92
N LEU A 377 19.27 -12.30 3.72
CA LEU A 377 19.73 -13.66 3.49
C LEU A 377 21.09 -13.88 4.17
N THR A 378 21.26 -15.05 4.78
CA THR A 378 22.57 -15.50 5.26
C THR A 378 23.54 -15.64 4.08
N PRO A 379 24.87 -15.53 4.28
CA PRO A 379 25.84 -15.70 3.20
C PRO A 379 25.67 -17.03 2.44
N ALA A 380 25.28 -18.11 3.12
CA ALA A 380 25.04 -19.41 2.51
C ALA A 380 23.83 -19.43 1.55
N MET A 381 22.81 -18.59 1.79
CA MET A 381 21.59 -18.55 0.98
C MET A 381 21.62 -17.51 -0.13
N ARG A 382 22.56 -16.55 -0.07
CA ARG A 382 22.68 -15.49 -1.10
C ARG A 382 22.96 -15.98 -2.52
N PRO A 383 23.78 -17.05 -2.74
CA PRO A 383 24.08 -17.52 -4.09
C PRO A 383 22.97 -18.38 -4.70
N LEU A 384 21.91 -18.72 -3.95
CA LEU A 384 20.82 -19.55 -4.46
C LEU A 384 20.07 -18.80 -5.59
N LEU A 385 19.88 -19.49 -6.69
CA LEU A 385 19.14 -18.96 -7.84
C LEU A 385 17.65 -18.87 -7.52
N THR A 386 16.99 -17.92 -8.11
CA THR A 386 15.53 -17.78 -8.09
C THR A 386 14.97 -18.00 -9.49
N VAL A 387 13.75 -18.50 -9.58
CA VAL A 387 13.11 -18.80 -10.87
C VAL A 387 12.47 -17.55 -11.50
N GLU A 388 12.27 -16.50 -10.72
CA GLU A 388 11.60 -15.28 -11.18
C GLU A 388 12.32 -14.62 -12.37
N GLU A 389 13.64 -14.64 -12.40
CA GLU A 389 14.42 -14.07 -13.51
C GLU A 389 14.09 -14.78 -14.82
N PHE A 390 14.00 -16.11 -14.78
CA PHE A 390 13.67 -16.92 -15.95
C PHE A 390 12.22 -16.73 -16.39
N LEU A 391 11.30 -16.64 -15.43
CA LEU A 391 9.87 -16.40 -15.70
C LEU A 391 9.63 -15.00 -16.25
N ALA A 392 10.34 -13.98 -15.76
CA ALA A 392 10.22 -12.60 -16.21
C ALA A 392 10.72 -12.41 -17.64
N GLN A 393 11.84 -13.04 -17.98
CA GLN A 393 12.49 -12.92 -19.30
C GLN A 393 11.95 -13.94 -20.32
N ALA A 394 11.04 -14.83 -19.93
CA ALA A 394 10.56 -15.96 -20.74
C ALA A 394 11.69 -16.87 -21.25
N VAL A 395 12.81 -16.93 -20.52
CA VAL A 395 13.97 -17.77 -20.82
C VAL A 395 13.74 -19.19 -20.27
N PRO A 396 14.31 -20.24 -20.90
CA PRO A 396 14.18 -21.59 -20.39
C PRO A 396 14.69 -21.75 -18.94
N ILE A 397 13.93 -22.43 -18.11
CA ILE A 397 14.26 -22.70 -16.72
C ILE A 397 15.33 -23.79 -16.65
N PRO A 398 16.52 -23.52 -16.09
CA PRO A 398 17.60 -24.51 -16.00
C PRO A 398 17.37 -25.44 -14.77
N TRP A 399 16.43 -26.40 -14.91
CA TRP A 399 16.03 -27.29 -13.81
C TRP A 399 17.20 -28.03 -13.15
N ASP A 400 18.24 -28.38 -13.92
CA ASP A 400 19.42 -29.07 -13.38
C ASP A 400 20.19 -28.25 -12.36
N ARG A 401 20.21 -26.92 -12.53
CA ARG A 401 20.81 -26.00 -11.55
C ARG A 401 19.99 -25.92 -10.27
N PHE A 402 18.67 -25.99 -10.37
CA PHE A 402 17.78 -25.97 -9.21
C PHE A 402 17.80 -27.27 -8.43
N ARG A 403 18.06 -28.43 -9.08
CA ARG A 403 18.18 -29.73 -8.43
C ARG A 403 19.22 -29.76 -7.30
N THR A 404 20.34 -29.07 -7.48
CA THR A 404 21.41 -29.02 -6.48
C THR A 404 21.16 -28.02 -5.35
N GLN A 405 20.17 -27.15 -5.52
CA GLN A 405 19.95 -26.02 -4.64
C GLN A 405 18.68 -26.13 -3.80
N TYR A 406 17.67 -26.85 -4.28
CA TYR A 406 16.36 -26.94 -3.65
C TYR A 406 15.93 -28.39 -3.46
N ASP A 407 15.13 -28.61 -2.43
CA ASP A 407 14.60 -29.93 -2.07
C ASP A 407 13.18 -30.10 -2.61
N TYR A 408 12.43 -29.00 -2.75
CA TYR A 408 11.05 -28.97 -3.23
C TYR A 408 10.83 -27.79 -4.16
N VAL A 409 9.83 -27.95 -5.07
CA VAL A 409 9.35 -26.88 -5.91
C VAL A 409 7.81 -26.81 -5.86
N ILE A 410 7.30 -25.61 -5.68
CA ILE A 410 5.86 -25.32 -5.81
C ILE A 410 5.61 -24.52 -7.08
N VAL A 411 4.67 -24.95 -7.90
CA VAL A 411 4.34 -24.35 -9.19
C VAL A 411 2.84 -24.03 -9.27
N ARG A 412 2.48 -23.02 -10.04
CA ARG A 412 1.09 -22.76 -10.39
C ARG A 412 0.71 -23.57 -11.63
N ARG A 413 -0.33 -24.41 -11.55
CA ARG A 413 -0.77 -25.28 -12.66
C ARG A 413 -1.30 -24.54 -13.88
N THR A 414 -1.84 -23.33 -13.67
CA THR A 414 -2.40 -22.51 -14.75
C THR A 414 -1.35 -21.70 -15.52
N GLN A 415 -0.06 -21.76 -15.12
CA GLN A 415 1.03 -21.09 -15.83
C GLN A 415 1.78 -22.07 -16.72
N THR A 416 2.23 -21.59 -17.87
CA THR A 416 3.11 -22.37 -18.75
C THR A 416 4.57 -22.15 -18.34
N LEU A 417 5.24 -23.23 -17.94
CA LEU A 417 6.69 -23.24 -17.67
C LEU A 417 7.42 -23.77 -18.92
N ARG A 418 8.61 -23.22 -19.20
CA ARG A 418 9.46 -23.64 -20.32
C ARG A 418 10.90 -23.88 -19.83
N PRO A 419 11.42 -25.13 -19.86
CA PRO A 419 10.66 -26.36 -20.06
C PRO A 419 9.67 -26.63 -18.90
N PRO A 420 8.70 -27.56 -19.07
CA PRO A 420 7.81 -27.97 -18.00
C PRO A 420 8.60 -28.58 -16.84
N VAL A 421 7.95 -28.78 -15.71
CA VAL A 421 8.56 -29.48 -14.57
C VAL A 421 9.03 -30.87 -15.04
N PRO A 422 10.28 -31.26 -14.75
CA PRO A 422 10.83 -32.55 -15.14
C PRO A 422 9.96 -33.74 -14.67
N SER A 423 9.84 -34.75 -15.51
CA SER A 423 8.96 -35.91 -15.25
C SER A 423 9.44 -36.78 -14.09
N ASP A 424 10.69 -36.66 -13.72
CA ASP A 424 11.30 -37.40 -12.57
C ASP A 424 11.09 -36.70 -11.22
N PHE A 425 10.53 -35.46 -11.22
CA PHE A 425 10.13 -34.79 -9.98
C PHE A 425 8.90 -35.51 -9.40
N ILE A 426 8.97 -35.86 -8.12
CA ILE A 426 7.96 -36.68 -7.45
C ILE A 426 6.81 -35.76 -6.97
N PRO A 427 5.58 -35.93 -7.46
CA PRO A 427 4.46 -35.12 -7.00
C PRO A 427 4.11 -35.47 -5.55
N VAL A 428 4.06 -34.46 -4.68
CA VAL A 428 3.66 -34.58 -3.27
C VAL A 428 2.20 -34.15 -3.11
N VAL A 429 1.84 -33.00 -3.73
CA VAL A 429 0.47 -32.51 -3.74
C VAL A 429 0.13 -32.01 -5.14
N GLN A 430 -1.07 -32.38 -5.61
CA GLN A 430 -1.65 -31.87 -6.85
C GLN A 430 -3.03 -31.31 -6.55
N ALA A 431 -3.12 -29.99 -6.40
CA ALA A 431 -4.38 -29.24 -6.28
C ALA A 431 -4.80 -28.66 -7.63
N GLU A 432 -5.98 -28.05 -7.70
CA GLU A 432 -6.50 -27.43 -8.91
C GLU A 432 -5.59 -26.31 -9.42
N GLU A 433 -5.15 -25.40 -8.54
CA GLU A 433 -4.38 -24.20 -8.91
C GLU A 433 -2.86 -24.37 -8.81
N PHE A 434 -2.37 -25.31 -8.01
CA PHE A 434 -0.95 -25.50 -7.74
C PHE A 434 -0.55 -26.97 -7.63
N ALA A 435 0.75 -27.23 -7.77
CA ALA A 435 1.34 -28.54 -7.47
C ALA A 435 2.65 -28.36 -6.70
N LEU A 436 2.89 -29.25 -5.74
CA LEU A 436 4.11 -29.35 -4.97
C LEU A 436 4.83 -30.63 -5.37
N TYR A 437 6.11 -30.50 -5.71
CA TYR A 437 6.96 -31.65 -6.08
C TYR A 437 8.18 -31.71 -5.17
N HIS A 438 8.60 -32.91 -4.83
CA HIS A 438 9.92 -33.22 -4.29
C HIS A 438 10.93 -33.29 -5.44
N ILE A 439 12.08 -32.69 -5.28
CA ILE A 439 13.18 -32.71 -6.24
C ILE A 439 14.15 -33.82 -5.84
N PRO A 440 14.26 -34.94 -6.61
CA PRO A 440 15.21 -35.99 -6.31
C PRO A 440 16.64 -35.45 -6.38
N GLN A 441 17.40 -35.64 -5.31
CA GLN A 441 18.83 -35.33 -5.32
C GLN A 441 19.51 -36.37 -6.21
N GLN A 442 20.17 -35.91 -7.27
CA GLN A 442 21.07 -36.81 -8.01
C GLN A 442 22.20 -37.19 -7.06
N GLN A 443 22.33 -38.46 -6.76
CA GLN A 443 23.52 -38.95 -6.08
C GLN A 443 24.74 -38.64 -6.96
N PRO A 444 25.82 -38.11 -6.38
CA PRO A 444 27.02 -37.75 -7.11
C PRO A 444 27.67 -38.92 -7.79
#